data_0a23e573556abf3aa27ac8a1ac0d4de3
#
_entry.id   0a23e573556abf3aa27ac8a1ac0d4de3
#
_cell.length_a   1.000
_cell.length_b   1.000
_cell.length_c   1.000
_cell.angle_alpha   90.00
_cell.angle_beta   90.00
_cell.angle_gamma   90.00
#
_symmetry.space_group_name_H-M   'P 1'
#
loop_
_entity.id
_entity.type
_entity.pdbx_description
1 polymer ?
#
loop_
_entity_poly.entity_id
_entity_poly.type
_entity_poly.pdbx_seq_one_letter_code
_entity_poly.pdbx_strand_id
1 'polypeptide(L)'
;MEAQQPAVSQPLDGRVVPLMQTPGASNLTVETVPLSVRVKDITKIGGLRTHRLSSYGLVIGLGQTGSDDDITKQFLLRLLQNKTNGLPRATLENYQTLLRTKNLAVVEVTAELPAFAYPGQEVNVDVSIIDSSTSLRGGRLIQTPLRGLDGEIYAMASGKVFIGGF
;
A
#
# COMPACT_ATOMS: atom_id res chain seq x y z
N MET A 1 51.19 -62.49 17.62
CA MET A 1 49.74 -62.28 17.75
C MET A 1 49.22 -61.87 16.36
N GLU A 2 48.69 -62.89 15.75
CA GLU A 2 48.33 -62.96 14.32
C GLU A 2 47.00 -62.28 14.11
N ALA A 3 46.93 -61.27 13.25
CA ALA A 3 45.71 -60.60 12.84
C ALA A 3 45.11 -61.37 11.66
N GLN A 4 43.99 -61.96 11.90
CA GLN A 4 43.19 -62.74 10.98
C GLN A 4 42.47 -61.86 9.96
N GLN A 5 42.80 -61.97 8.67
CA GLN A 5 42.10 -61.37 7.55
C GLN A 5 40.77 -62.10 7.34
N PRO A 6 39.65 -61.35 7.06
CA PRO A 6 38.43 -62.01 6.65
C PRO A 6 38.48 -62.40 5.17
N ALA A 7 38.00 -63.61 4.92
CA ALA A 7 37.96 -64.30 3.64
C ALA A 7 37.22 -63.56 2.55
N VAL A 8 37.86 -63.47 1.38
CA VAL A 8 37.26 -63.05 0.11
C VAL A 8 36.33 -64.17 -0.33
N SER A 9 35.02 -63.88 -0.38
CA SER A 9 34.05 -64.78 -0.98
C SER A 9 34.11 -64.70 -2.51
N GLN A 10 34.38 -65.89 -3.09
CA GLN A 10 34.39 -66.06 -4.56
C GLN A 10 33.03 -65.83 -5.16
N PRO A 11 32.96 -65.29 -6.44
CA PRO A 11 31.71 -65.16 -7.15
C PRO A 11 31.20 -66.54 -7.58
N LEU A 12 29.96 -66.79 -7.20
CA LEU A 12 29.22 -67.97 -7.65
C LEU A 12 28.83 -67.80 -9.13
N ASP A 13 29.20 -68.84 -9.82
CA ASP A 13 28.95 -69.22 -11.19
C ASP A 13 27.68 -68.66 -11.83
N GLY A 14 27.88 -68.12 -13.05
CA GLY A 14 26.81 -67.45 -13.86
C GLY A 14 25.75 -68.38 -14.36
N ARG A 15 24.73 -68.61 -13.57
CA ARG A 15 23.44 -69.07 -14.07
C ARG A 15 22.47 -67.89 -14.09
N VAL A 16 22.31 -67.33 -15.29
CA VAL A 16 21.23 -66.39 -15.60
C VAL A 16 19.94 -67.19 -15.64
N VAL A 17 19.11 -67.09 -14.63
CA VAL A 17 17.75 -67.59 -14.64
C VAL A 17 16.92 -66.61 -15.47
N PRO A 18 16.30 -66.99 -16.57
CA PRO A 18 15.42 -66.09 -17.32
C PRO A 18 14.23 -65.77 -16.44
N LEU A 19 14.12 -64.52 -16.05
CA LEU A 19 12.90 -63.98 -15.43
C LEU A 19 11.75 -64.14 -16.41
N MET A 20 10.78 -64.94 -16.02
CA MET A 20 9.47 -65.07 -16.73
C MET A 20 8.94 -63.65 -16.95
N GLN A 21 8.90 -63.26 -18.21
CA GLN A 21 8.17 -62.07 -18.63
C GLN A 21 6.70 -62.27 -18.37
N THR A 22 6.15 -61.58 -17.41
CA THR A 22 4.71 -61.43 -17.25
C THR A 22 4.22 -60.55 -18.40
N PRO A 23 3.30 -61.05 -19.26
CA PRO A 23 2.71 -60.21 -20.30
C PRO A 23 1.74 -59.23 -19.64
N GLY A 24 2.08 -57.94 -19.61
CA GLY A 24 1.18 -56.91 -19.11
C GLY A 24 1.79 -55.80 -18.28
N ALA A 25 3.10 -55.75 -18.11
CA ALA A 25 3.74 -54.55 -17.52
C ALA A 25 3.82 -53.47 -18.60
N SER A 26 2.78 -52.68 -18.71
CA SER A 26 2.86 -51.41 -19.38
C SER A 26 3.98 -50.60 -18.72
N ASN A 27 4.99 -50.24 -19.49
CA ASN A 27 6.07 -49.36 -19.06
C ASN A 27 5.43 -48.03 -18.65
N LEU A 28 5.12 -47.91 -17.37
CA LEU A 28 4.83 -46.60 -16.78
C LEU A 28 6.15 -45.83 -16.78
N THR A 29 6.39 -45.14 -17.87
CA THR A 29 7.38 -44.05 -17.89
C THR A 29 6.86 -43.00 -16.92
N VAL A 30 7.39 -43.03 -15.71
CA VAL A 30 7.17 -41.90 -14.78
C VAL A 30 7.92 -40.74 -15.40
N GLU A 31 7.20 -39.92 -16.13
CA GLU A 31 7.66 -38.65 -16.60
C GLU A 31 7.86 -37.78 -15.34
N THR A 32 9.08 -37.72 -14.85
CA THR A 32 9.45 -36.80 -13.78
C THR A 32 9.40 -35.40 -14.33
N VAL A 33 8.22 -34.79 -14.28
CA VAL A 33 8.08 -33.34 -14.55
C VAL A 33 8.90 -32.63 -13.48
N PRO A 34 9.95 -31.89 -13.86
CA PRO A 34 10.70 -31.12 -12.88
C PRO A 34 9.78 -30.08 -12.26
N LEU A 35 9.41 -30.29 -11.02
CA LEU A 35 8.60 -29.33 -10.26
C LEU A 35 9.49 -28.09 -10.00
N SER A 36 9.55 -27.19 -10.96
CA SER A 36 10.20 -25.89 -10.75
C SER A 36 9.20 -24.97 -10.06
N VAL A 37 9.35 -24.79 -8.75
CA VAL A 37 8.58 -23.84 -7.95
C VAL A 37 9.41 -22.59 -7.77
N ARG A 38 8.80 -21.41 -8.04
CA ARG A 38 9.49 -20.14 -7.83
C ARG A 38 9.62 -19.89 -6.32
N VAL A 39 10.75 -19.35 -5.89
CA VAL A 39 11.01 -19.03 -4.48
C VAL A 39 9.89 -18.17 -3.90
N LYS A 40 9.33 -17.22 -4.67
CA LYS A 40 8.22 -16.36 -4.27
C LYS A 40 6.93 -17.12 -3.91
N ASP A 41 6.74 -18.34 -4.45
CA ASP A 41 5.52 -19.12 -4.26
C ASP A 41 5.57 -19.99 -2.99
N ILE A 42 6.77 -20.22 -2.48
CA ILE A 42 7.03 -21.04 -1.28
C ILE A 42 7.55 -20.27 -0.08
N THR A 43 7.82 -18.96 -0.25
CA THR A 43 8.34 -18.13 0.83
C THR A 43 7.38 -16.99 1.17
N LYS A 44 7.28 -16.66 2.45
CA LYS A 44 6.66 -15.46 2.95
C LYS A 44 7.71 -14.67 3.71
N ILE A 45 7.85 -13.38 3.36
CA ILE A 45 8.71 -12.47 4.11
C ILE A 45 7.95 -12.05 5.36
N GLY A 46 8.49 -12.37 6.54
CA GLY A 46 7.92 -11.94 7.82
C GLY A 46 8.03 -10.42 7.98
N GLY A 47 7.01 -9.79 8.60
CA GLY A 47 7.01 -8.35 8.83
C GLY A 47 6.53 -7.49 7.66
N LEU A 48 6.11 -8.09 6.55
CA LEU A 48 5.53 -7.37 5.42
C LEU A 48 4.16 -6.84 5.81
N ARG A 49 4.08 -5.55 6.11
CA ARG A 49 2.83 -4.88 6.49
C ARG A 49 2.64 -3.63 5.65
N THR A 50 1.41 -3.41 5.23
CA THR A 50 0.98 -2.12 4.68
C THR A 50 0.69 -1.19 5.86
N HIS A 51 1.20 0.03 5.81
CA HIS A 51 0.92 1.05 6.82
C HIS A 51 -0.12 2.01 6.30
N ARG A 52 -1.19 2.20 7.08
CA ARG A 52 -2.19 3.22 6.75
C ARG A 52 -1.70 4.57 7.28
N LEU A 53 -1.68 5.54 6.38
CA LEU A 53 -1.42 6.94 6.68
C LEU A 53 -2.74 7.70 6.64
N SER A 54 -2.93 8.65 7.53
CA SER A 54 -4.11 9.51 7.52
C SER A 54 -3.77 10.93 7.94
N SER A 55 -4.58 11.88 7.48
CA SER A 55 -4.51 13.27 7.89
C SER A 55 -5.76 14.01 7.47
N TYR A 56 -5.92 15.24 7.97
CA TYR A 56 -6.96 16.14 7.52
C TYR A 56 -6.39 17.17 6.57
N GLY A 57 -7.08 17.39 5.47
CA GLY A 57 -6.70 18.31 4.42
C GLY A 57 -7.80 19.28 4.05
N LEU A 58 -7.49 20.22 3.18
CA LEU A 58 -8.44 21.16 2.62
C LEU A 58 -8.44 21.04 1.10
N VAL A 59 -9.63 20.90 0.53
CA VAL A 59 -9.87 20.97 -0.92
C VAL A 59 -10.39 22.36 -1.26
N ILE A 60 -9.82 22.98 -2.27
CA ILE A 60 -10.15 24.32 -2.75
C ILE A 60 -10.67 24.27 -4.19
N GLY A 61 -11.43 25.28 -4.59
CA GLY A 61 -11.88 25.43 -5.98
C GLY A 61 -13.15 24.65 -6.32
N LEU A 62 -14.06 24.48 -5.35
CA LEU A 62 -15.27 23.64 -5.48
C LEU A 62 -16.47 24.33 -6.15
N GLY A 63 -16.36 25.60 -6.55
CA GLY A 63 -17.40 26.28 -7.31
C GLY A 63 -18.81 26.21 -6.69
N GLN A 64 -18.95 26.48 -5.39
CA GLN A 64 -20.19 26.47 -4.59
C GLN A 64 -20.69 25.12 -4.08
N THR A 65 -19.97 24.03 -4.31
CA THR A 65 -20.30 22.69 -3.75
C THR A 65 -19.60 22.41 -2.41
N GLY A 66 -18.75 23.31 -1.96
CA GLY A 66 -18.06 23.23 -0.69
C GLY A 66 -18.95 23.63 0.50
N SER A 67 -18.33 23.68 1.68
CA SER A 67 -18.96 24.03 2.95
C SER A 67 -18.67 25.48 3.35
N ASP A 68 -19.60 26.08 4.08
CA ASP A 68 -19.42 27.32 4.82
C ASP A 68 -19.51 27.13 6.34
N ASP A 69 -19.38 25.89 6.80
CA ASP A 69 -19.45 25.53 8.20
C ASP A 69 -18.32 26.16 9.02
N ASP A 70 -18.58 26.36 10.30
CA ASP A 70 -17.60 26.93 11.23
C ASP A 70 -16.38 26.03 11.40
N ILE A 71 -16.54 24.71 11.22
CA ILE A 71 -15.44 23.73 11.25
C ILE A 71 -14.46 24.02 10.11
N THR A 72 -14.98 24.21 8.90
CA THR A 72 -14.18 24.52 7.69
C THR A 72 -13.45 25.85 7.86
N LYS A 73 -14.12 26.85 8.42
CA LYS A 73 -13.52 28.17 8.72
C LYS A 73 -12.40 28.10 9.74
N GLN A 74 -12.63 27.39 10.85
CA GLN A 74 -11.61 27.21 11.89
C GLN A 74 -10.41 26.41 11.38
N PHE A 75 -10.64 25.37 10.59
CA PHE A 75 -9.58 24.59 10.00
C PHE A 75 -8.71 25.42 9.06
N LEU A 76 -9.32 26.22 8.18
CA LEU A 76 -8.60 27.12 7.29
C LEU A 76 -7.79 28.17 8.07
N LEU A 77 -8.40 28.78 9.09
CA LEU A 77 -7.70 29.77 9.93
C LEU A 77 -6.46 29.16 10.61
N ARG A 78 -6.61 27.97 11.16
CA ARG A 78 -5.50 27.24 11.79
C ARG A 78 -4.39 26.91 10.80
N LEU A 79 -4.77 26.47 9.59
CA LEU A 79 -3.82 26.18 8.53
C LEU A 79 -3.04 27.42 8.07
N LEU A 80 -3.73 28.55 7.92
CA LEU A 80 -3.12 29.84 7.56
C LEU A 80 -2.18 30.32 8.68
N GLN A 81 -2.57 30.22 9.93
CA GLN A 81 -1.73 30.57 11.07
C GLN A 81 -0.41 29.77 11.09
N ASN A 82 -0.50 28.46 10.81
CA ASN A 82 0.68 27.58 10.78
C ASN A 82 1.61 27.86 9.60
N LYS A 83 1.06 28.31 8.45
CA LYS A 83 1.86 28.60 7.25
C LYS A 83 2.50 29.99 7.24
N THR A 84 1.94 30.95 7.94
CA THR A 84 2.34 32.36 7.84
C THR A 84 2.98 32.92 9.10
N ASN A 85 3.41 32.07 10.05
CA ASN A 85 4.01 32.51 11.32
C ASN A 85 3.19 33.57 12.09
N GLY A 86 1.86 33.50 11.95
CA GLY A 86 0.93 34.45 12.56
C GLY A 86 0.48 35.53 11.60
N LEU A 87 -0.76 35.45 11.14
CA LEU A 87 -1.39 36.52 10.35
C LEU A 87 -1.81 37.68 11.27
N PRO A 88 -1.60 38.95 10.87
CA PRO A 88 -2.20 40.07 11.55
C PRO A 88 -3.73 39.94 11.60
N ARG A 89 -4.34 40.35 12.72
CA ARG A 89 -5.82 40.30 12.89
C ARG A 89 -6.60 40.95 11.75
N ALA A 90 -6.10 42.05 11.20
CA ALA A 90 -6.70 42.74 10.07
C ALA A 90 -6.80 41.89 8.78
N THR A 91 -5.88 40.94 8.63
CA THR A 91 -5.90 40.01 7.48
C THR A 91 -6.96 38.93 7.68
N LEU A 92 -7.28 38.53 8.91
CA LEU A 92 -8.30 37.54 9.24
C LEU A 92 -9.71 38.01 8.87
N GLU A 93 -10.02 39.31 8.96
CA GLU A 93 -11.32 39.85 8.58
C GLU A 93 -11.56 39.76 7.05
N ASN A 94 -10.53 40.00 6.25
CA ASN A 94 -10.59 39.83 4.80
C ASN A 94 -10.80 38.35 4.40
N TYR A 95 -10.22 37.41 5.16
CA TYR A 95 -10.46 35.97 4.92
C TYR A 95 -11.86 35.51 5.30
N GLN A 96 -12.54 36.18 6.24
CA GLN A 96 -13.95 35.85 6.56
C GLN A 96 -14.88 36.08 5.36
N THR A 97 -14.55 37.01 4.49
CA THR A 97 -15.31 37.24 3.24
C THR A 97 -15.06 36.11 2.23
N LEU A 98 -13.83 35.63 2.12
CA LEU A 98 -13.47 34.47 1.29
C LEU A 98 -14.09 33.16 1.80
N LEU A 99 -14.32 33.04 3.10
CA LEU A 99 -14.92 31.88 3.74
C LEU A 99 -16.43 31.72 3.48
N ARG A 100 -17.10 32.74 2.96
CA ARG A 100 -18.55 32.70 2.59
C ARG A 100 -18.80 32.06 1.22
N THR A 101 -17.76 31.68 0.51
CA THR A 101 -17.86 31.29 -0.92
C THR A 101 -17.97 29.78 -1.10
N LYS A 102 -18.48 28.97 -0.27
CA LYS A 102 -18.68 27.50 -0.49
C LYS A 102 -17.69 26.83 -1.47
N ASN A 103 -16.48 27.38 -1.55
CA ASN A 103 -15.41 26.91 -2.46
C ASN A 103 -14.40 25.98 -1.78
N LEU A 104 -14.65 25.69 -0.51
CA LEU A 104 -13.73 24.97 0.37
C LEU A 104 -14.41 23.73 0.96
N ALA A 105 -13.66 22.65 1.16
CA ALA A 105 -14.11 21.48 1.89
C ALA A 105 -12.99 20.95 2.77
N VAL A 106 -13.33 20.57 4.00
CA VAL A 106 -12.44 19.79 4.86
C VAL A 106 -12.62 18.32 4.57
N VAL A 107 -11.52 17.65 4.38
CA VAL A 107 -11.50 16.25 3.98
C VAL A 107 -10.54 15.44 4.86
N GLU A 108 -10.89 14.20 5.07
CA GLU A 108 -9.93 13.19 5.52
C GLU A 108 -9.20 12.63 4.31
N VAL A 109 -7.89 12.53 4.44
CA VAL A 109 -7.00 12.04 3.39
C VAL A 109 -6.34 10.79 3.92
N THR A 110 -6.54 9.66 3.27
CA THR A 110 -5.97 8.38 3.65
C THR A 110 -5.12 7.80 2.51
N ALA A 111 -4.06 7.11 2.86
CA ALA A 111 -3.20 6.39 1.92
C ALA A 111 -2.72 5.09 2.53
N GLU A 112 -2.47 4.11 1.68
CA GLU A 112 -1.84 2.86 2.08
C GLU A 112 -0.40 2.84 1.58
N LEU A 113 0.54 2.91 2.52
CA LEU A 113 1.96 2.83 2.23
C LEU A 113 2.37 1.36 2.15
N PRO A 114 2.75 0.85 0.96
CA PRO A 114 3.16 -0.54 0.82
C PRO A 114 4.46 -0.81 1.59
N ALA A 115 4.66 -2.05 1.96
CA ALA A 115 5.95 -2.49 2.47
C ALA A 115 7.04 -2.24 1.42
N PHE A 116 8.22 -1.81 1.88
CA PHE A 116 9.35 -1.44 1.02
C PHE A 116 9.11 -0.21 0.12
N ALA A 117 8.19 0.68 0.50
CA ALA A 117 8.08 1.98 -0.15
C ALA A 117 9.41 2.75 -0.05
N TYR A 118 9.80 3.38 -1.14
CA TYR A 118 11.03 4.17 -1.21
C TYR A 118 10.72 5.66 -1.41
N PRO A 119 11.63 6.56 -1.01
CA PRO A 119 11.44 7.98 -1.21
C PRO A 119 11.24 8.34 -2.69
N GLY A 120 10.19 9.11 -2.98
CA GLY A 120 9.80 9.49 -4.34
C GLY A 120 8.80 8.53 -5.01
N GLN A 121 8.39 7.46 -4.34
CA GLN A 121 7.33 6.60 -4.83
C GLN A 121 5.98 7.29 -4.75
N GLU A 122 5.20 7.20 -5.83
CA GLU A 122 3.82 7.67 -5.85
C GLU A 122 2.89 6.62 -5.22
N VAL A 123 1.97 7.10 -4.38
CA VAL A 123 0.97 6.28 -3.69
C VAL A 123 -0.41 6.87 -3.94
N ASN A 124 -1.38 6.01 -4.19
CA ASN A 124 -2.77 6.44 -4.33
C ASN A 124 -3.31 6.96 -2.99
N VAL A 125 -4.11 8.00 -3.08
CA VAL A 125 -4.69 8.69 -1.93
C VAL A 125 -6.20 8.73 -2.09
N ASP A 126 -6.91 8.30 -1.06
CA ASP A 126 -8.36 8.42 -0.97
C ASP A 126 -8.74 9.66 -0.16
N VAL A 127 -9.77 10.36 -0.61
CA VAL A 127 -10.23 11.62 -0.04
C VAL A 127 -11.70 11.52 0.31
N SER A 128 -12.05 11.70 1.58
CA SER A 128 -13.42 11.62 2.11
C SER A 128 -13.86 12.96 2.70
N ILE A 129 -15.08 13.40 2.41
CA ILE A 129 -15.66 14.63 2.94
C ILE A 129 -15.99 14.44 4.43
N ILE A 130 -15.64 15.44 5.26
CA ILE A 130 -15.97 15.45 6.70
C ILE A 130 -17.00 16.53 7.03
N ASP A 131 -17.00 17.61 6.26
CA ASP A 131 -17.89 18.76 6.43
C ASP A 131 -19.22 18.61 5.65
N SER A 132 -20.03 19.67 5.58
CA SER A 132 -21.29 19.69 4.86
C SER A 132 -21.17 19.87 3.33
N SER A 133 -19.97 19.71 2.76
CA SER A 133 -19.75 19.81 1.33
C SER A 133 -20.50 18.74 0.56
N THR A 134 -21.11 19.13 -0.56
CA THR A 134 -21.94 18.21 -1.37
C THR A 134 -21.15 17.47 -2.44
N SER A 135 -20.03 18.06 -2.91
CA SER A 135 -19.19 17.43 -3.93
C SER A 135 -17.78 18.01 -3.92
N LEU A 136 -16.80 17.19 -4.22
CA LEU A 136 -15.39 17.59 -4.41
C LEU A 136 -15.03 17.78 -5.89
N ARG A 137 -16.00 17.75 -6.79
CA ARG A 137 -15.77 17.79 -8.23
C ARG A 137 -15.07 19.08 -8.63
N GLY A 138 -13.98 18.94 -9.39
CA GLY A 138 -13.17 20.08 -9.86
C GLY A 138 -12.23 20.66 -8.81
N GLY A 139 -12.31 20.18 -7.57
CA GLY A 139 -11.48 20.64 -6.47
C GLY A 139 -10.03 20.18 -6.57
N ARG A 140 -9.19 20.89 -5.82
CA ARG A 140 -7.77 20.56 -5.66
C ARG A 140 -7.44 20.46 -4.19
N LEU A 141 -6.86 19.32 -3.80
CA LEU A 141 -6.29 19.12 -2.47
C LEU A 141 -5.03 19.97 -2.33
N ILE A 142 -4.96 20.78 -1.28
CA ILE A 142 -3.74 21.50 -0.92
C ILE A 142 -2.72 20.52 -0.34
N GLN A 143 -1.47 20.94 -0.29
CA GLN A 143 -0.39 20.13 0.26
C GLN A 143 -0.68 19.74 1.72
N THR A 144 -0.89 18.45 1.93
CA THR A 144 -1.33 17.85 3.20
C THR A 144 -0.33 16.79 3.63
N PRO A 145 0.29 16.90 4.81
CA PRO A 145 1.18 15.87 5.33
C PRO A 145 0.36 14.67 5.80
N LEU A 146 0.73 13.48 5.36
CA LEU A 146 0.14 12.22 5.81
C LEU A 146 0.99 11.61 6.92
N ARG A 147 0.33 11.25 8.02
CA ARG A 147 0.98 10.74 9.23
C ARG A 147 0.67 9.28 9.44
N GLY A 148 1.63 8.57 10.01
CA GLY A 148 1.45 7.23 10.55
C GLY A 148 0.78 7.26 11.94
N LEU A 149 0.52 6.09 12.48
CA LEU A 149 -0.03 5.93 13.85
C LEU A 149 0.93 6.45 14.94
N ASP A 150 2.21 6.53 14.64
CA ASP A 150 3.27 7.11 15.48
C ASP A 150 3.31 8.64 15.47
N GLY A 151 2.49 9.28 14.61
CA GLY A 151 2.43 10.72 14.43
C GLY A 151 3.48 11.31 13.47
N GLU A 152 4.41 10.51 12.99
CA GLU A 152 5.45 10.94 12.05
C GLU A 152 4.89 11.12 10.63
N ILE A 153 5.51 12.01 9.85
CA ILE A 153 5.10 12.32 8.48
C ILE A 153 5.86 11.40 7.53
N TYR A 154 5.11 10.58 6.79
CA TYR A 154 5.67 9.63 5.82
C TYR A 154 5.45 10.03 4.37
N ALA A 155 4.41 10.81 4.09
CA ALA A 155 4.10 11.23 2.73
C ALA A 155 3.45 12.62 2.70
N MET A 156 3.43 13.21 1.50
CA MET A 156 2.75 14.49 1.23
C MET A 156 1.75 14.28 0.12
N ALA A 157 0.47 14.58 0.40
CA ALA A 157 -0.60 14.50 -0.59
C ALA A 157 -0.92 15.89 -1.15
N SER A 158 -1.09 16.00 -2.46
CA SER A 158 -1.60 17.22 -3.12
C SER A 158 -2.01 16.90 -4.55
N GLY A 159 -2.94 17.65 -5.11
CA GLY A 159 -3.31 17.48 -6.51
C GLY A 159 -4.78 17.67 -6.78
N LYS A 160 -5.20 17.43 -8.02
CA LYS A 160 -6.62 17.47 -8.41
C LYS A 160 -7.34 16.27 -7.82
N VAL A 161 -8.57 16.50 -7.35
CA VAL A 161 -9.46 15.45 -6.85
C VAL A 161 -10.26 14.89 -8.00
N PHE A 162 -10.21 13.58 -8.17
CA PHE A 162 -11.03 12.85 -9.13
C PHE A 162 -12.14 12.14 -8.36
N ILE A 163 -13.38 12.35 -8.83
CA ILE A 163 -14.52 11.61 -8.29
C ILE A 163 -14.76 10.45 -9.22
N GLY A 164 -14.62 9.23 -8.69
CA GLY A 164 -15.06 8.03 -9.37
C GLY A 164 -16.59 8.05 -9.45
N GLY A 165 -17.14 8.18 -10.65
CA GLY A 165 -18.55 8.08 -10.91
C GLY A 165 -18.74 7.18 -12.12
N PHE A 166 -19.61 6.22 -11.97
CA PHE A 166 -20.14 5.43 -13.06
C PHE A 166 -21.23 6.25 -13.77
#